data_8ee8ad671d7eb45b0cf4b2880534ccf4
#
_entry.id   8ee8ad671d7eb45b0cf4b2880534ccf4
#
_cell.length_a   1.000
_cell.length_b   1.000
_cell.length_c   1.000
_cell.angle_alpha   90.00
_cell.angle_beta   90.00
_cell.angle_gamma   90.00
#
_symmetry.space_group_name_H-M   'P 1'
#
loop_
_entity.id
_entity.type
_entity.pdbx_description
1 polymer ?
#
loop_
_entity_poly.entity_id
_entity_poly.type
_entity_poly.pdbx_seq_one_letter_code
_entity_poly.pdbx_strand_id
1 'polypeptide(L)'
;MSRTGIREESKREDVLRYVLQKYGTKPEYPWRTSPDNLVLRHGDNRKWYGLIMAVKRENLRLPGNGYIDILDIKCDPEMAGFLTVEKGILPGYHMHKGNWITILLDGSVEMEQICSLLDQSFLLTAGKKTLAKLCLAKKKEWLIPANPKYFDLEEAFAKSDTISWKQSSNISAGDIIYIYMAAPVSAILYKCEAVEVDIPYDYEDENVHMSRVMKIRLLHRFNRDQMTRDRMKEYGVYAVRGPSSVPPALQESREVMSS
;
A
#
# COMPACT_ATOMS: atom_id res chain seq x y z
N MET A 1 22.52 25.64 28.07
CA MET A 1 22.57 24.81 29.29
C MET A 1 22.33 23.36 28.86
N SER A 2 23.38 22.55 28.96
CA SER A 2 23.36 21.14 28.56
C SER A 2 22.45 20.35 29.50
N ARG A 3 21.44 19.63 28.93
CA ARG A 3 20.51 18.77 29.69
C ARG A 3 21.16 17.39 29.92
N THR A 4 22.23 17.36 30.72
CA THR A 4 22.87 16.12 31.20
C THR A 4 22.15 15.60 32.46
N GLY A 5 20.90 15.18 32.31
CA GLY A 5 20.27 14.24 33.23
C GLY A 5 20.45 12.83 32.69
N ILE A 6 20.70 11.84 33.55
CA ILE A 6 20.81 10.43 33.19
C ILE A 6 19.60 10.06 32.34
N ARG A 7 19.80 9.88 31.03
CA ARG A 7 18.79 9.25 30.16
C ARG A 7 18.84 7.76 30.48
N GLU A 8 17.74 7.22 30.98
CA GLU A 8 17.51 5.77 30.97
C GLU A 8 17.68 5.28 29.50
N GLU A 9 18.04 4.02 29.37
CA GLU A 9 18.27 3.39 28.07
C GLU A 9 17.03 3.59 27.16
N SER A 10 17.13 4.52 26.21
CA SER A 10 16.02 4.94 25.35
C SER A 10 16.08 4.20 24.03
N LYS A 11 14.94 3.67 23.58
CA LYS A 11 14.79 3.05 22.25
C LYS A 11 14.74 4.07 21.10
N ARG A 12 15.00 5.33 21.35
CA ARG A 12 14.98 6.42 20.35
C ARG A 12 15.86 6.13 19.14
N GLU A 13 17.12 5.76 19.38
CA GLU A 13 18.08 5.52 18.30
C GLU A 13 17.69 4.27 17.47
N ASP A 14 17.09 3.28 18.10
CA ASP A 14 16.60 2.08 17.42
C ASP A 14 15.44 2.41 16.49
N VAL A 15 14.50 3.28 16.93
CA VAL A 15 13.41 3.81 16.09
C VAL A 15 13.99 4.59 14.89
N LEU A 16 14.97 5.45 15.11
CA LEU A 16 15.59 6.22 14.03
C LEU A 16 16.31 5.34 13.02
N ARG A 17 17.02 4.33 13.49
CA ARG A 17 17.67 3.32 12.65
C ARG A 17 16.64 2.56 11.83
N TYR A 18 15.55 2.11 12.45
CA TYR A 18 14.48 1.39 11.78
C TYR A 18 13.86 2.20 10.62
N VAL A 19 13.45 3.44 10.86
CA VAL A 19 12.81 4.26 9.83
C VAL A 19 13.78 4.65 8.69
N LEU A 20 15.06 4.81 9.02
CA LEU A 20 16.08 5.05 8.01
C LEU A 20 16.28 3.83 7.11
N GLN A 21 16.41 2.65 7.69
CA GLN A 21 16.60 1.40 6.96
C GLN A 21 15.38 1.02 6.13
N LYS A 22 14.20 1.13 6.70
CA LYS A 22 12.96 0.65 6.06
C LYS A 22 12.38 1.64 5.05
N TYR A 23 12.38 2.93 5.37
CA TYR A 23 11.70 3.96 4.57
C TYR A 23 12.65 4.99 3.96
N GLY A 24 13.93 4.96 4.33
CA GLY A 24 14.88 5.99 3.94
C GLY A 24 14.59 7.35 4.59
N THR A 25 13.76 7.39 5.65
CA THR A 25 13.37 8.63 6.31
C THR A 25 14.49 9.15 7.17
N LYS A 26 14.90 10.40 6.92
CA LYS A 26 15.79 11.16 7.78
C LYS A 26 14.97 12.05 8.72
N PRO A 27 15.30 12.14 10.02
CA PRO A 27 14.59 12.99 10.96
C PRO A 27 14.75 14.46 10.62
N GLU A 28 13.69 15.24 10.83
CA GLU A 28 13.72 16.71 10.71
C GLU A 28 13.58 17.33 12.11
N TYR A 29 14.35 18.40 12.40
CA TYR A 29 14.40 19.11 13.68
C TYR A 29 13.86 20.53 13.51
N PRO A 30 12.53 20.71 13.42
CA PRO A 30 11.96 22.03 13.05
C PRO A 30 11.96 23.06 14.19
N TRP A 31 12.22 22.66 15.44
CA TRP A 31 12.08 23.56 16.60
C TRP A 31 13.43 24.01 17.17
N ARG A 32 13.75 25.29 17.01
CA ARG A 32 14.98 25.87 17.59
C ARG A 32 15.01 25.86 19.13
N THR A 33 13.84 26.01 19.76
CA THR A 33 13.70 26.01 21.24
C THR A 33 13.69 24.62 21.86
N SER A 34 13.53 23.58 21.06
CA SER A 34 13.50 22.18 21.48
C SER A 34 14.26 21.32 20.47
N PRO A 35 15.62 21.46 20.42
CA PRO A 35 16.45 20.88 19.38
C PRO A 35 16.46 19.34 19.38
N ASP A 36 16.08 18.73 20.50
CA ASP A 36 15.99 17.27 20.61
C ASP A 36 14.66 16.69 20.07
N ASN A 37 13.67 17.56 19.81
CA ASN A 37 12.40 17.13 19.26
C ASN A 37 12.51 16.98 17.74
N LEU A 38 12.03 15.88 17.20
CA LEU A 38 12.14 15.58 15.77
C LEU A 38 10.85 15.04 15.20
N VAL A 39 10.68 15.24 13.89
CA VAL A 39 9.54 14.77 13.12
C VAL A 39 9.99 13.75 12.10
N LEU A 40 9.24 12.68 11.97
CA LEU A 40 9.31 11.70 10.90
C LEU A 40 8.23 12.02 9.88
N ARG A 41 8.63 12.31 8.66
CA ARG A 41 7.76 12.88 7.63
C ARG A 41 7.88 12.15 6.31
N HIS A 42 6.75 12.00 5.61
CA HIS A 42 6.76 11.51 4.22
C HIS A 42 7.43 12.49 3.27
N GLY A 43 8.22 11.96 2.34
CA GLY A 43 8.90 12.78 1.33
C GLY A 43 7.96 13.36 0.27
N ASP A 44 6.85 12.66 -0.04
CA ASP A 44 5.93 13.02 -1.13
C ASP A 44 4.83 14.01 -0.73
N ASN A 45 4.18 13.80 0.42
CA ASN A 45 3.02 14.59 0.86
C ASN A 45 3.30 15.45 2.10
N ARG A 46 4.49 15.36 2.66
CA ARG A 46 4.96 16.10 3.85
C ARG A 46 4.17 15.85 5.13
N LYS A 47 3.27 14.87 5.17
CA LYS A 47 2.53 14.50 6.38
C LYS A 47 3.45 13.84 7.40
N TRP A 48 3.17 14.10 8.67
CA TRP A 48 3.85 13.46 9.80
C TRP A 48 3.28 12.07 10.02
N TYR A 49 4.17 11.12 10.27
CA TYR A 49 3.80 9.79 10.72
C TYR A 49 4.44 9.42 12.07
N GLY A 50 5.36 10.26 12.55
CA GLY A 50 5.96 10.12 13.87
C GLY A 50 6.54 11.43 14.37
N LEU A 51 6.51 11.62 15.68
CA LEU A 51 7.10 12.76 16.38
C LEU A 51 7.78 12.22 17.63
N ILE A 52 9.11 12.41 17.75
CA ILE A 52 9.86 12.02 18.94
C ILE A 52 10.20 13.26 19.76
N MET A 53 9.91 13.21 21.04
CA MET A 53 10.12 14.30 21.99
C MET A 53 10.70 13.79 23.30
N ALA A 54 11.51 14.63 23.95
CA ALA A 54 11.89 14.46 25.34
C ALA A 54 10.91 15.24 26.23
N VAL A 55 10.10 14.55 27.03
CA VAL A 55 9.04 15.12 27.85
C VAL A 55 9.31 14.84 29.33
N LYS A 56 8.98 15.79 30.23
CA LYS A 56 9.05 15.55 31.69
C LYS A 56 8.03 14.49 32.08
N ARG A 57 8.43 13.55 32.95
CA ARG A 57 7.55 12.48 33.45
C ARG A 57 6.29 13.04 34.13
N GLU A 58 6.42 14.16 34.83
CA GLU A 58 5.28 14.84 35.49
C GLU A 58 4.18 15.26 34.49
N ASN A 59 4.56 15.69 33.31
CA ASN A 59 3.61 16.11 32.26
C ASN A 59 2.80 14.93 31.67
N LEU A 60 3.32 13.73 31.83
CA LEU A 60 2.65 12.49 31.42
C LEU A 60 1.99 11.77 32.62
N ARG A 61 2.02 12.39 33.82
CA ARG A 61 1.54 11.80 35.08
C ARG A 61 2.22 10.46 35.42
N LEU A 62 3.47 10.31 35.00
CA LEU A 62 4.28 9.13 35.30
C LEU A 62 5.07 9.30 36.60
N PRO A 63 5.30 8.21 37.35
CA PRO A 63 6.13 8.26 38.54
C PRO A 63 7.59 8.58 38.22
N GLY A 64 8.31 9.15 39.21
CA GLY A 64 9.71 9.52 39.09
C GLY A 64 9.91 10.93 38.52
N ASN A 65 11.17 11.38 38.57
CA ASN A 65 11.59 12.70 38.13
C ASN A 65 12.38 12.58 36.78
N GLY A 66 12.53 13.70 36.09
CA GLY A 66 13.37 13.79 34.88
C GLY A 66 12.58 13.70 33.57
N TYR A 67 13.29 13.42 32.50
CA TYR A 67 12.74 13.37 31.15
C TYR A 67 12.66 11.94 30.65
N ILE A 68 11.67 11.69 29.80
CA ILE A 68 11.48 10.43 29.10
C ILE A 68 11.32 10.74 27.59
N ASP A 69 11.94 9.95 26.75
CA ASP A 69 11.69 10.01 25.31
C ASP A 69 10.36 9.34 25.00
N ILE A 70 9.56 10.00 24.18
CA ILE A 70 8.26 9.50 23.71
C ILE A 70 8.21 9.53 22.19
N LEU A 71 7.40 8.66 21.63
CA LEU A 71 7.05 8.61 20.21
C LEU A 71 5.54 8.79 20.05
N ASP A 72 5.13 9.94 19.50
CA ASP A 72 3.76 10.14 19.07
C ASP A 72 3.58 9.63 17.63
N ILE A 73 2.58 8.80 17.42
CA ILE A 73 2.23 8.23 16.12
C ILE A 73 0.74 8.36 15.85
N LYS A 74 0.40 8.41 14.56
CA LYS A 74 -0.99 8.40 14.15
C LYS A 74 -1.55 6.99 14.25
N CYS A 75 -2.78 6.88 14.75
CA CYS A 75 -3.48 5.63 14.98
C CYS A 75 -4.91 5.71 14.45
N ASP A 76 -5.48 4.57 14.11
CA ASP A 76 -6.92 4.48 13.88
C ASP A 76 -7.68 4.76 15.19
N PRO A 77 -8.77 5.58 15.16
CA PRO A 77 -9.52 5.92 16.37
C PRO A 77 -10.07 4.72 17.14
N GLU A 78 -10.50 3.67 16.45
CA GLU A 78 -11.02 2.47 17.09
C GLU A 78 -9.90 1.71 17.83
N MET A 79 -8.70 1.66 17.23
CA MET A 79 -7.53 1.02 17.84
C MET A 79 -6.95 1.82 19.00
N ALA A 80 -7.02 3.16 18.94
CA ALA A 80 -6.44 4.02 19.98
C ALA A 80 -7.01 3.71 21.38
N GLY A 81 -8.32 3.44 21.48
CA GLY A 81 -8.97 3.07 22.73
C GLY A 81 -8.43 1.77 23.35
N PHE A 82 -8.15 0.77 22.52
CA PHE A 82 -7.60 -0.52 22.97
C PHE A 82 -6.12 -0.40 23.32
N LEU A 83 -5.33 0.29 22.53
CA LEU A 83 -3.89 0.41 22.74
C LEU A 83 -3.54 1.21 24.00
N THR A 84 -4.32 2.25 24.35
CA THR A 84 -4.03 3.10 25.50
C THR A 84 -4.31 2.45 26.87
N VAL A 85 -4.84 1.23 26.90
CA VAL A 85 -4.91 0.42 28.14
C VAL A 85 -3.63 -0.42 28.37
N GLU A 86 -2.78 -0.52 27.35
CA GLU A 86 -1.53 -1.26 27.45
C GLU A 86 -0.46 -0.43 28.17
N LYS A 87 0.42 -1.14 28.91
CA LYS A 87 1.54 -0.50 29.62
C LYS A 87 2.48 0.18 28.62
N GLY A 88 2.80 1.44 28.87
CA GLY A 88 3.75 2.21 28.04
C GLY A 88 3.11 2.88 26.82
N ILE A 89 1.80 2.74 26.62
CA ILE A 89 1.05 3.44 25.58
C ILE A 89 0.03 4.38 26.22
N LEU A 90 0.06 5.66 25.85
CA LEU A 90 -0.77 6.72 26.40
C LEU A 90 -1.59 7.41 25.30
N PRO A 91 -2.67 8.13 25.63
CA PRO A 91 -3.31 9.05 24.70
C PRO A 91 -2.31 10.08 24.16
N GLY A 92 -2.45 10.47 22.90
CA GLY A 92 -1.51 11.35 22.20
C GLY A 92 -1.16 12.62 22.98
N TYR A 93 0.11 12.85 23.24
CA TYR A 93 0.63 14.00 23.97
C TYR A 93 0.72 15.21 23.03
N HIS A 94 0.02 16.31 23.37
CA HIS A 94 -0.14 17.51 22.54
C HIS A 94 -0.73 17.28 21.13
N MET A 95 -1.20 16.07 20.84
CA MET A 95 -1.81 15.71 19.57
C MET A 95 -3.33 15.51 19.73
N HIS A 96 -4.06 15.45 18.63
CA HIS A 96 -5.51 15.21 18.66
C HIS A 96 -5.81 13.83 19.23
N LYS A 97 -6.49 13.78 20.38
CA LYS A 97 -6.72 12.58 21.24
C LYS A 97 -7.58 11.57 20.53
N GLY A 98 -7.98 11.41 19.51
CA GLY A 98 -8.72 10.32 18.85
C GLY A 98 -7.93 9.61 17.77
N ASN A 99 -6.84 10.27 17.29
CA ASN A 99 -6.13 9.80 16.11
C ASN A 99 -4.63 9.63 16.34
N TRP A 100 -4.17 9.85 17.56
CA TRP A 100 -2.76 9.78 17.93
C TRP A 100 -2.61 9.08 19.28
N ILE A 101 -1.56 8.28 19.39
CA ILE A 101 -1.12 7.66 20.64
C ILE A 101 0.33 8.02 20.91
N THR A 102 0.70 7.96 22.18
CA THR A 102 2.06 8.20 22.67
C THR A 102 2.64 6.89 23.17
N ILE A 103 3.79 6.52 22.66
CA ILE A 103 4.54 5.34 23.08
C ILE A 103 5.75 5.80 23.91
N LEU A 104 5.93 5.24 25.10
CA LEU A 104 7.11 5.48 25.92
C LEU A 104 8.29 4.71 25.33
N LEU A 105 9.43 5.38 25.19
CA LEU A 105 10.65 4.77 24.63
C LEU A 105 11.63 4.30 25.74
N ASP A 106 11.13 4.04 26.94
CA ASP A 106 11.88 3.62 28.12
C ASP A 106 12.04 2.10 28.26
N GLY A 107 11.65 1.35 27.25
CA GLY A 107 11.68 -0.12 27.28
C GLY A 107 10.41 -0.76 27.81
N SER A 108 9.38 0.01 28.21
CA SER A 108 8.09 -0.53 28.64
C SER A 108 7.27 -1.16 27.51
N VAL A 109 7.55 -0.78 26.26
CA VAL A 109 6.96 -1.36 25.05
C VAL A 109 8.07 -2.05 24.24
N GLU A 110 7.81 -3.26 23.78
CA GLU A 110 8.79 -4.02 22.99
C GLU A 110 9.06 -3.37 21.62
N MET A 111 10.31 -3.45 21.15
CA MET A 111 10.72 -2.79 19.90
C MET A 111 9.92 -3.27 18.69
N GLU A 112 9.57 -4.55 18.67
CA GLU A 112 8.75 -5.15 17.59
C GLU A 112 7.36 -4.51 17.54
N GLN A 113 6.74 -4.28 18.70
CA GLN A 113 5.45 -3.59 18.79
C GLN A 113 5.56 -2.13 18.38
N ILE A 114 6.62 -1.42 18.80
CA ILE A 114 6.90 -0.04 18.37
C ILE A 114 7.01 0.02 16.84
N CYS A 115 7.78 -0.87 16.23
CA CYS A 115 7.94 -0.94 14.78
C CYS A 115 6.60 -1.20 14.06
N SER A 116 5.80 -2.15 14.57
CA SER A 116 4.49 -2.49 13.98
C SER A 116 3.53 -1.29 14.01
N LEU A 117 3.43 -0.60 15.15
CA LEU A 117 2.58 0.57 15.30
C LEU A 117 3.06 1.76 14.46
N LEU A 118 4.37 1.94 14.35
CA LEU A 118 4.98 2.97 13.51
C LEU A 118 4.73 2.69 12.00
N ASP A 119 4.76 1.42 11.58
CA ASP A 119 4.39 1.00 10.23
C ASP A 119 2.94 1.35 9.90
N GLN A 120 2.03 1.09 10.83
CA GLN A 120 0.62 1.47 10.68
C GLN A 120 0.47 2.98 10.51
N SER A 121 1.14 3.77 11.36
CA SER A 121 1.14 5.23 11.25
C SER A 121 1.70 5.71 9.91
N PHE A 122 2.78 5.09 9.43
CA PHE A 122 3.36 5.37 8.13
C PHE A 122 2.34 5.14 7.02
N LEU A 123 1.65 4.00 7.02
CA LEU A 123 0.65 3.64 6.02
C LEU A 123 -0.57 4.55 6.05
N LEU A 124 -1.10 4.87 7.25
CA LEU A 124 -2.25 5.76 7.44
C LEU A 124 -2.02 7.18 6.90
N THR A 125 -0.78 7.61 6.83
CA THR A 125 -0.42 8.98 6.42
C THR A 125 0.23 9.04 5.04
N ALA A 126 0.61 7.90 4.46
CA ALA A 126 1.30 7.79 3.19
C ALA A 126 0.52 8.41 2.03
N GLY A 127 1.22 9.06 1.13
CA GLY A 127 0.66 9.54 -0.13
C GLY A 127 0.57 8.44 -1.19
N LYS A 128 -0.16 8.71 -2.25
CA LYS A 128 -0.34 7.75 -3.36
C LYS A 128 0.98 7.26 -3.95
N LYS A 129 1.99 8.15 -4.07
CA LYS A 129 3.32 7.78 -4.58
C LYS A 129 4.06 6.83 -3.65
N THR A 130 4.00 7.08 -2.35
CA THR A 130 4.62 6.21 -1.33
C THR A 130 3.95 4.84 -1.31
N LEU A 131 2.59 4.80 -1.30
CA LEU A 131 1.84 3.54 -1.34
C LEU A 131 2.13 2.72 -2.61
N ALA A 132 2.24 3.38 -3.76
CA ALA A 132 2.60 2.72 -5.02
C ALA A 132 4.00 2.09 -4.96
N LYS A 133 5.00 2.82 -4.39
CA LYS A 133 6.37 2.29 -4.22
C LYS A 133 6.44 1.07 -3.30
N LEU A 134 5.58 1.04 -2.29
CA LEU A 134 5.53 -0.09 -1.33
C LEU A 134 4.70 -1.27 -1.84
N CYS A 135 4.19 -1.21 -3.09
CA CYS A 135 3.21 -2.18 -3.63
C CYS A 135 1.97 -2.35 -2.75
N LEU A 136 1.67 -1.35 -1.92
CA LEU A 136 0.52 -1.34 -1.00
C LEU A 136 -0.66 -0.51 -1.54
N ALA A 137 -0.50 0.11 -2.71
CA ALA A 137 -1.63 0.63 -3.46
C ALA A 137 -2.55 -0.56 -3.79
N LYS A 138 -3.82 -0.46 -3.41
CA LYS A 138 -4.81 -1.48 -3.76
C LYS A 138 -4.72 -1.69 -5.28
N LYS A 139 -4.21 -2.86 -5.69
CA LYS A 139 -4.12 -3.25 -7.10
C LYS A 139 -5.51 -3.08 -7.70
N LYS A 140 -5.62 -2.33 -8.76
CA LYS A 140 -6.86 -2.28 -9.52
C LYS A 140 -7.00 -3.58 -10.30
N GLU A 141 -8.23 -4.00 -10.48
CA GLU A 141 -8.55 -5.17 -11.26
C GLU A 141 -9.29 -4.73 -12.52
N TRP A 142 -8.78 -5.16 -13.65
CA TRP A 142 -9.26 -4.80 -14.97
C TRP A 142 -9.81 -6.00 -15.71
N LEU A 143 -10.91 -5.79 -16.42
CA LEU A 143 -11.47 -6.74 -17.38
C LEU A 143 -11.20 -6.22 -18.79
N ILE A 144 -10.43 -6.96 -19.59
CA ILE A 144 -10.00 -6.55 -20.93
C ILE A 144 -10.45 -7.59 -21.94
N PRO A 145 -11.17 -7.18 -23.03
CA PRO A 145 -11.53 -8.09 -24.09
C PRO A 145 -10.33 -8.42 -24.99
N ALA A 146 -10.26 -9.66 -25.41
CA ALA A 146 -9.37 -10.16 -26.45
C ALA A 146 -10.16 -10.86 -27.55
N ASN A 147 -9.80 -10.60 -28.79
CA ASN A 147 -10.39 -11.29 -29.93
C ASN A 147 -9.40 -12.31 -30.50
N PRO A 148 -9.71 -13.63 -30.43
CA PRO A 148 -8.81 -14.68 -30.89
C PRO A 148 -8.49 -14.62 -32.41
N LYS A 149 -9.26 -13.85 -33.16
CA LYS A 149 -8.99 -13.64 -34.62
C LYS A 149 -7.75 -12.80 -34.87
N TYR A 150 -7.40 -11.89 -33.95
CA TYR A 150 -6.29 -10.95 -34.13
C TYR A 150 -5.03 -11.33 -33.38
N PHE A 151 -5.15 -12.10 -32.29
CA PHE A 151 -4.00 -12.50 -31.49
C PHE A 151 -4.25 -13.85 -30.80
N ASP A 152 -3.34 -14.78 -31.01
CA ASP A 152 -3.37 -16.09 -30.37
C ASP A 152 -2.66 -16.02 -29.01
N LEU A 153 -3.47 -15.81 -27.96
CA LEU A 153 -2.99 -15.76 -26.57
C LEU A 153 -2.50 -17.11 -26.06
N GLU A 154 -3.08 -18.21 -26.54
CA GLU A 154 -2.70 -19.55 -26.12
C GLU A 154 -1.28 -19.88 -26.61
N GLU A 155 -0.99 -19.60 -27.88
CA GLU A 155 0.36 -19.74 -28.45
C GLU A 155 1.36 -18.78 -27.80
N ALA A 156 0.96 -17.51 -27.57
CA ALA A 156 1.84 -16.52 -26.95
C ALA A 156 2.25 -16.92 -25.53
N PHE A 157 1.28 -17.34 -24.70
CA PHE A 157 1.56 -17.80 -23.35
C PHE A 157 2.16 -19.21 -23.26
N ALA A 158 2.14 -19.98 -24.34
CA ALA A 158 2.92 -21.22 -24.41
C ALA A 158 4.41 -20.96 -24.59
N LYS A 159 4.77 -19.83 -25.24
CA LYS A 159 6.16 -19.43 -25.50
C LYS A 159 6.80 -18.63 -24.36
N SER A 160 6.00 -17.82 -23.65
CA SER A 160 6.48 -16.95 -22.57
C SER A 160 5.39 -16.62 -21.58
N ASP A 161 5.72 -16.61 -20.29
CA ASP A 161 4.80 -16.15 -19.23
C ASP A 161 4.53 -14.64 -19.29
N THR A 162 5.36 -13.88 -20.00
CA THR A 162 5.23 -12.42 -20.13
C THR A 162 5.15 -12.05 -21.61
N ILE A 163 4.08 -11.34 -21.97
CA ILE A 163 3.80 -10.92 -23.33
C ILE A 163 3.52 -9.42 -23.41
N SER A 164 3.72 -8.82 -24.58
CA SER A 164 3.32 -7.45 -24.88
C SER A 164 1.83 -7.41 -25.22
N TRP A 165 1.10 -6.45 -24.63
CA TRP A 165 -0.33 -6.27 -24.84
C TRP A 165 -0.69 -4.81 -25.06
N LYS A 166 -1.67 -4.54 -25.93
CA LYS A 166 -2.18 -3.18 -26.16
C LYS A 166 -2.65 -2.53 -24.87
N GLN A 167 -2.16 -1.33 -24.56
CA GLN A 167 -2.60 -0.54 -23.44
C GLN A 167 -3.52 0.60 -23.89
N SER A 168 -4.82 0.46 -23.66
CA SER A 168 -5.84 1.45 -24.05
C SER A 168 -6.50 2.16 -22.87
N SER A 169 -6.00 1.92 -21.63
CA SER A 169 -6.51 2.51 -20.38
C SER A 169 -5.37 2.88 -19.44
N ASN A 170 -5.70 3.62 -18.36
CA ASN A 170 -4.73 4.04 -17.35
C ASN A 170 -4.46 2.89 -16.35
N ILE A 171 -3.88 1.82 -16.86
CA ILE A 171 -3.42 0.66 -16.10
C ILE A 171 -2.07 1.02 -15.50
N SER A 172 -1.84 0.63 -14.26
CA SER A 172 -0.59 0.84 -13.54
C SER A 172 0.16 -0.48 -13.36
N ALA A 173 1.48 -0.41 -13.25
CA ALA A 173 2.27 -1.60 -12.91
C ALA A 173 1.79 -2.19 -11.56
N GLY A 174 1.61 -3.50 -11.53
CA GLY A 174 1.04 -4.23 -10.41
C GLY A 174 -0.47 -4.43 -10.46
N ASP A 175 -1.20 -3.76 -11.37
CA ASP A 175 -2.64 -4.01 -11.55
C ASP A 175 -2.89 -5.43 -12.07
N ILE A 176 -4.04 -5.99 -11.71
CA ILE A 176 -4.49 -7.32 -12.15
C ILE A 176 -5.37 -7.18 -13.38
N ILE A 177 -5.15 -8.03 -14.35
CA ILE A 177 -5.85 -8.02 -15.64
C ILE A 177 -6.50 -9.38 -15.86
N TYR A 178 -7.81 -9.39 -16.01
CA TYR A 178 -8.57 -10.54 -16.46
C TYR A 178 -8.87 -10.40 -17.95
N ILE A 179 -8.37 -11.34 -18.74
CA ILE A 179 -8.58 -11.32 -20.20
C ILE A 179 -9.82 -12.14 -20.53
N TYR A 180 -10.83 -11.44 -21.05
CA TYR A 180 -12.05 -12.01 -21.58
C TYR A 180 -11.88 -12.33 -23.05
N MET A 181 -11.91 -13.60 -23.40
CA MET A 181 -11.89 -14.06 -24.79
C MET A 181 -13.28 -13.87 -25.41
N ALA A 182 -13.33 -13.12 -26.52
CA ALA A 182 -14.57 -12.92 -27.26
C ALA A 182 -15.09 -14.23 -27.91
N ALA A 183 -16.22 -14.14 -28.59
CA ALA A 183 -16.78 -15.29 -29.31
C ALA A 183 -15.76 -15.93 -30.27
N PRO A 184 -15.76 -17.27 -30.36
CA PRO A 184 -16.75 -18.23 -29.86
C PRO A 184 -16.58 -18.64 -28.39
N VAL A 185 -15.49 -18.29 -27.73
CA VAL A 185 -15.16 -18.74 -26.36
C VAL A 185 -16.08 -18.09 -25.33
N SER A 186 -16.22 -16.77 -25.36
CA SER A 186 -17.09 -15.97 -24.48
C SER A 186 -16.89 -16.23 -22.98
N ALA A 187 -15.65 -16.22 -22.52
CA ALA A 187 -15.26 -16.46 -21.14
C ALA A 187 -13.96 -15.72 -20.76
N ILE A 188 -13.74 -15.50 -19.46
CA ILE A 188 -12.42 -15.12 -18.94
C ILE A 188 -11.54 -16.36 -18.95
N LEU A 189 -10.38 -16.28 -19.59
CA LEU A 189 -9.42 -17.39 -19.65
C LEU A 189 -8.10 -17.13 -18.95
N TYR A 190 -7.71 -15.87 -18.77
CA TYR A 190 -6.40 -15.56 -18.21
C TYR A 190 -6.51 -14.49 -17.12
N LYS A 191 -5.77 -14.70 -16.04
CA LYS A 191 -5.46 -13.71 -15.01
C LYS A 191 -4.00 -13.33 -15.13
N CYS A 192 -3.72 -12.07 -15.31
CA CYS A 192 -2.38 -11.54 -15.52
C CYS A 192 -2.09 -10.40 -14.54
N GLU A 193 -0.83 -10.04 -14.43
CA GLU A 193 -0.35 -8.82 -13.75
C GLU A 193 0.32 -7.90 -14.76
N ALA A 194 0.01 -6.61 -14.74
CA ALA A 194 0.73 -5.61 -15.50
C ALA A 194 2.11 -5.40 -14.87
N VAL A 195 3.19 -5.80 -15.53
CA VAL A 195 4.56 -5.69 -15.00
C VAL A 195 5.29 -4.44 -15.46
N GLU A 196 4.99 -3.99 -16.68
CA GLU A 196 5.55 -2.77 -17.27
C GLU A 196 4.44 -2.08 -18.09
N VAL A 197 4.32 -0.77 -17.99
CA VAL A 197 3.23 -0.01 -18.60
C VAL A 197 3.77 1.22 -19.32
N ASP A 198 2.90 1.84 -20.16
CA ASP A 198 3.21 3.07 -20.90
C ASP A 198 4.45 2.95 -21.80
N ILE A 199 4.71 1.76 -22.34
CA ILE A 199 5.81 1.53 -23.27
C ILE A 199 5.40 2.14 -24.63
N PRO A 200 6.15 3.12 -25.16
CA PRO A 200 5.87 3.69 -26.46
C PRO A 200 5.88 2.62 -27.55
N TYR A 201 4.86 2.57 -28.37
CA TYR A 201 4.74 1.61 -29.44
C TYR A 201 3.87 2.17 -30.56
N ASP A 202 4.47 2.41 -31.71
CA ASP A 202 3.77 2.94 -32.85
C ASP A 202 3.49 1.80 -33.88
N TYR A 203 2.22 1.39 -33.93
CA TYR A 203 1.75 0.37 -34.85
C TYR A 203 0.35 0.71 -35.32
N GLU A 204 0.15 0.69 -36.62
CA GLU A 204 -1.14 0.92 -37.26
C GLU A 204 -1.35 -0.08 -38.39
N ASP A 205 -2.48 -0.75 -38.37
CA ASP A 205 -3.01 -1.53 -39.48
C ASP A 205 -4.51 -1.22 -39.70
N GLU A 206 -5.15 -1.90 -40.65
CA GLU A 206 -6.57 -1.67 -40.97
C GLU A 206 -7.53 -1.87 -39.79
N ASN A 207 -7.12 -2.58 -38.76
CA ASN A 207 -7.98 -3.01 -37.64
C ASN A 207 -7.50 -2.49 -36.25
N VAL A 208 -6.22 -2.16 -36.12
CA VAL A 208 -5.62 -1.86 -34.81
C VAL A 208 -4.66 -0.68 -34.94
N HIS A 209 -4.93 0.35 -34.11
CA HIS A 209 -3.99 1.43 -33.85
C HIS A 209 -3.48 1.29 -32.41
N MET A 210 -2.15 1.29 -32.22
CA MET A 210 -1.49 1.19 -30.91
C MET A 210 -0.42 2.26 -30.78
N SER A 211 -0.59 3.21 -29.85
CA SER A 211 0.43 4.21 -29.51
C SER A 211 1.27 3.81 -28.29
N ARG A 212 0.80 2.84 -27.54
CA ARG A 212 1.51 2.28 -26.37
C ARG A 212 1.08 0.84 -26.10
N VAL A 213 2.01 0.09 -25.52
CA VAL A 213 1.80 -1.27 -25.03
C VAL A 213 2.19 -1.39 -23.56
N MET A 214 1.79 -2.47 -22.96
CA MET A 214 2.20 -2.90 -21.62
C MET A 214 2.72 -4.32 -21.70
N LYS A 215 3.57 -4.75 -20.74
CA LYS A 215 3.90 -6.15 -20.53
C LYS A 215 2.99 -6.72 -19.47
N ILE A 216 2.35 -7.83 -19.77
CA ILE A 216 1.51 -8.58 -18.85
C ILE A 216 2.11 -9.94 -18.59
N ARG A 217 2.17 -10.33 -17.31
CA ARG A 217 2.66 -11.63 -16.86
C ARG A 217 1.49 -12.51 -16.47
N LEU A 218 1.45 -13.71 -17.00
CA LEU A 218 0.43 -14.72 -16.67
C LEU A 218 0.56 -15.14 -15.19
N LEU A 219 -0.56 -15.08 -14.47
CA LEU A 219 -0.68 -15.57 -13.10
C LEU A 219 -1.48 -16.85 -13.01
N HIS A 220 -2.57 -16.95 -13.80
CA HIS A 220 -3.46 -18.10 -13.77
C HIS A 220 -4.19 -18.30 -15.11
N ARG A 221 -4.52 -19.56 -15.44
CA ARG A 221 -5.36 -19.92 -16.58
C ARG A 221 -6.66 -20.54 -16.07
N PHE A 222 -7.78 -19.97 -16.50
CA PHE A 222 -9.11 -20.52 -16.18
C PHE A 222 -9.54 -21.54 -17.22
N ASN A 223 -10.32 -22.54 -16.80
CA ASN A 223 -11.02 -23.39 -17.75
C ASN A 223 -12.15 -22.61 -18.45
N ARG A 224 -12.50 -23.02 -19.66
CA ARG A 224 -13.48 -22.31 -20.50
C ARG A 224 -14.89 -22.24 -19.89
N ASP A 225 -15.22 -23.13 -18.99
CA ASP A 225 -16.51 -23.27 -18.31
C ASP A 225 -16.56 -22.56 -16.94
N GLN A 226 -15.42 -22.15 -16.38
CA GLN A 226 -15.34 -21.52 -15.06
C GLN A 226 -15.95 -20.10 -15.03
N MET A 227 -15.61 -19.26 -16.00
CA MET A 227 -15.97 -17.84 -16.04
C MET A 227 -16.60 -17.44 -17.36
N THR A 228 -17.69 -18.16 -17.68
CA THR A 228 -18.46 -17.89 -18.89
C THR A 228 -19.20 -16.56 -18.83
N ARG A 229 -19.58 -16.03 -19.99
CA ARG A 229 -20.40 -14.80 -20.11
C ARG A 229 -21.68 -14.88 -19.25
N ASP A 230 -22.34 -16.02 -19.19
CA ASP A 230 -23.60 -16.15 -18.44
C ASP A 230 -23.33 -16.10 -16.93
N ARG A 231 -22.28 -16.74 -16.44
CA ARG A 231 -21.86 -16.65 -15.05
C ARG A 231 -21.42 -15.22 -14.67
N MET A 232 -20.74 -14.50 -15.55
CA MET A 232 -20.35 -13.11 -15.28
C MET A 232 -21.55 -12.16 -15.13
N LYS A 233 -22.71 -12.46 -15.74
CA LYS A 233 -23.95 -11.67 -15.56
C LYS A 233 -24.45 -11.70 -14.12
N GLU A 234 -24.23 -12.79 -13.39
CA GLU A 234 -24.60 -12.92 -11.97
C GLU A 234 -23.86 -11.91 -11.10
N TYR A 235 -22.67 -11.46 -11.57
CA TYR A 235 -21.83 -10.45 -10.93
C TYR A 235 -21.95 -9.06 -11.56
N GLY A 236 -22.97 -8.82 -12.39
CA GLY A 236 -23.22 -7.52 -13.00
C GLY A 236 -22.42 -7.22 -14.28
N VAL A 237 -21.73 -8.21 -14.86
CA VAL A 237 -21.00 -8.04 -16.12
C VAL A 237 -21.82 -8.55 -17.30
N TYR A 238 -22.49 -7.68 -18.01
CA TYR A 238 -23.37 -8.05 -19.13
C TYR A 238 -22.67 -8.05 -20.48
N ALA A 239 -21.62 -7.24 -20.63
CA ALA A 239 -20.81 -7.16 -21.85
C ALA A 239 -19.40 -6.65 -21.56
N VAL A 240 -18.41 -7.17 -22.29
CA VAL A 240 -17.01 -6.70 -22.25
C VAL A 240 -16.67 -6.16 -23.63
N ARG A 241 -16.79 -4.83 -23.82
CA ARG A 241 -16.56 -4.15 -25.10
C ARG A 241 -15.22 -3.41 -25.16
N GLY A 242 -14.62 -3.16 -24.00
CA GLY A 242 -13.33 -2.48 -23.83
C GLY A 242 -12.81 -2.69 -22.42
N PRO A 243 -11.61 -2.16 -22.09
CA PRO A 243 -11.09 -2.23 -20.74
C PRO A 243 -12.02 -1.54 -19.75
N SER A 244 -12.37 -2.23 -18.66
CA SER A 244 -13.22 -1.76 -17.59
C SER A 244 -12.72 -2.28 -16.24
N SER A 245 -13.09 -1.61 -15.15
CA SER A 245 -12.83 -2.14 -13.81
C SER A 245 -13.69 -3.36 -13.55
N VAL A 246 -13.13 -4.35 -12.86
CA VAL A 246 -13.89 -5.52 -12.40
C VAL A 246 -14.90 -5.06 -11.34
N PRO A 247 -16.20 -5.40 -11.45
CA PRO A 247 -17.21 -5.04 -10.45
C PRO A 247 -16.88 -5.58 -9.06
N PRO A 248 -17.23 -4.85 -7.97
CA PRO A 248 -16.97 -5.32 -6.60
C PRO A 248 -17.53 -6.71 -6.30
N ALA A 249 -18.74 -7.01 -6.77
CA ALA A 249 -19.36 -8.32 -6.59
C ALA A 249 -18.53 -9.48 -7.19
N LEU A 250 -17.84 -9.22 -8.30
CA LEU A 250 -16.94 -10.22 -8.91
C LEU A 250 -15.60 -10.31 -8.18
N GLN A 251 -15.08 -9.18 -7.65
CA GLN A 251 -13.86 -9.17 -6.85
C GLN A 251 -14.02 -9.92 -5.52
N GLU A 252 -15.20 -9.85 -4.90
CA GLU A 252 -15.50 -10.50 -3.61
C GLU A 252 -15.75 -11.99 -3.74
N SER A 253 -16.05 -12.49 -4.93
CA SER A 253 -16.23 -13.92 -5.19
C SER A 253 -14.89 -14.67 -5.22
N ARG A 254 -14.30 -14.86 -4.03
CA ARG A 254 -12.97 -15.49 -3.83
C ARG A 254 -12.86 -16.90 -4.44
N GLU A 255 -13.94 -17.65 -4.47
CA GLU A 255 -13.98 -19.00 -5.04
C GLU A 255 -13.74 -19.03 -6.56
N VAL A 256 -14.08 -17.94 -7.24
CA VAL A 256 -14.03 -17.83 -8.70
C VAL A 256 -12.71 -17.24 -9.20
N MET A 257 -12.09 -16.37 -8.39
CA MET A 257 -10.93 -15.58 -8.80
C MET A 257 -9.61 -16.06 -8.19
N SER A 258 -9.65 -17.07 -7.32
CA SER A 258 -8.49 -17.61 -6.59
C SER A 258 -8.11 -19.05 -6.99
N SER A 259 -8.89 -19.65 -7.86
CA SER A 259 -8.65 -21.04 -8.36
C SER A 259 -7.56 -21.04 -9.41
#